data_21b01e50df7e7843f3be3b3f0ddcf44b
#
_entry.id   21b01e50df7e7843f3be3b3f0ddcf44b
#
_cell.length_a   1.000
_cell.length_b   1.000
_cell.length_c   1.000
_cell.angle_alpha   90.00
_cell.angle_beta   90.00
_cell.angle_gamma   90.00
#
_symmetry.space_group_name_H-M   'P 1'
#
loop_
_entity.id
_entity.type
_entity.pdbx_description
1 polymer ?
#
loop_
_entity_poly.entity_id
_entity_poly.type
_entity_poly.pdbx_seq_one_letter_code
_entity_poly.pdbx_strand_id
1 'polypeptide(L)'
;MEAAGFRAEAYAAASSSTLSAAFAAAGEVRQIDLGIWSEGERIIQQTGTSMSDAVLAGIRAYGPRLRELLFRPEASRFYVAASHVRTAEAALMTQGDGARRLGRRLMVEAARRDTRWRDEHLEARLFDTRATDAALRLTAGNFEEVAYASTRMMHAWHIPAFIGGEPYVDASYTCQFPAVEMAERGFDAVLAIATEVAPVARDLFGSAMVPEEWKGVPIVVVCPARDLKEMGVDFQHATAEGLERAFAEGAGAARDVLAGERWRAVEAM
;
A
#
# COMPACT_ATOMS: atom_id res chain seq x y z
N MET A 1 13.17 3.28 -12.46
CA MET A 1 12.09 3.19 -13.45
C MET A 1 11.89 4.52 -14.16
N GLU A 2 11.54 5.60 -13.49
CA GLU A 2 11.43 6.92 -14.12
C GLU A 2 12.73 7.38 -14.81
N ALA A 3 13.88 7.13 -14.18
CA ALA A 3 15.19 7.40 -14.78
C ALA A 3 15.48 6.59 -16.07
N ALA A 4 14.77 5.47 -16.26
CA ALA A 4 14.79 4.68 -17.50
C ALA A 4 13.67 5.09 -18.49
N GLY A 5 12.94 6.16 -18.22
CA GLY A 5 11.84 6.63 -19.05
C GLY A 5 10.55 5.80 -18.94
N PHE A 6 10.48 4.85 -18.00
CA PHE A 6 9.29 4.01 -17.82
C PHE A 6 8.20 4.75 -17.05
N ARG A 7 7.00 4.80 -17.62
CA ARG A 7 5.79 5.29 -16.97
C ARG A 7 4.68 4.27 -17.15
N ALA A 8 4.08 3.81 -16.05
CA ALA A 8 2.96 2.90 -16.10
C ALA A 8 1.66 3.63 -16.49
N GLU A 9 0.77 2.92 -17.17
CA GLU A 9 -0.59 3.41 -17.46
C GLU A 9 -1.40 3.59 -16.18
N ALA A 10 -1.18 2.69 -15.21
CA ALA A 10 -1.84 2.73 -13.91
C ALA A 10 -0.87 2.39 -12.78
N TYR A 11 -1.18 2.90 -11.60
CA TYR A 11 -0.49 2.59 -10.36
C TYR A 11 -1.49 2.05 -9.34
N ALA A 12 -1.08 1.07 -8.55
CA ALA A 12 -1.87 0.53 -7.45
C ALA A 12 -1.06 0.53 -6.16
N ALA A 13 -1.71 0.82 -5.06
CA ALA A 13 -1.07 0.91 -3.75
C ALA A 13 -1.88 0.21 -2.67
N ALA A 14 -1.17 -0.25 -1.65
CA ALA A 14 -1.74 -0.75 -0.41
C ALA A 14 -0.92 -0.21 0.78
N SER A 15 -1.60 0.19 1.84
CA SER A 15 -0.99 0.62 3.10
C SER A 15 0.05 1.73 2.91
N SER A 16 1.24 1.60 3.48
CA SER A 16 2.30 2.62 3.48
C SER A 16 2.76 3.08 2.09
N SER A 17 2.55 2.28 1.04
CA SER A 17 2.91 2.66 -0.33
C SER A 17 1.96 3.70 -0.96
N THR A 18 0.82 4.01 -0.32
CA THR A 18 -0.22 4.86 -0.91
C THR A 18 0.29 6.25 -1.33
N LEU A 19 1.06 6.93 -0.48
CA LEU A 19 1.57 8.26 -0.81
C LEU A 19 2.64 8.21 -1.91
N SER A 20 3.59 7.29 -1.83
CA SER A 20 4.64 7.16 -2.85
C SER A 20 4.08 6.78 -4.22
N ALA A 21 3.13 5.84 -4.26
CA ALA A 21 2.47 5.46 -5.51
C ALA A 21 1.56 6.58 -6.06
N ALA A 22 0.96 7.42 -5.20
CA ALA A 22 0.20 8.59 -5.61
C ALA A 22 1.10 9.62 -6.32
N PHE A 23 2.29 9.90 -5.79
CA PHE A 23 3.27 10.75 -6.47
C PHE A 23 3.73 10.13 -7.79
N ALA A 24 3.94 8.81 -7.84
CA ALA A 24 4.29 8.12 -9.06
C ALA A 24 3.19 8.24 -10.13
N ALA A 25 1.93 8.03 -9.76
CA ALA A 25 0.77 8.20 -10.65
C ALA A 25 0.62 9.63 -11.16
N ALA A 26 0.97 10.61 -10.34
CA ALA A 26 1.00 12.03 -10.70
C ALA A 26 2.20 12.42 -11.60
N GLY A 27 3.18 11.52 -11.80
CA GLY A 27 4.42 11.82 -12.53
C GLY A 27 5.43 12.64 -11.74
N GLU A 28 5.34 12.65 -10.42
CA GLU A 28 6.08 13.54 -9.50
C GLU A 28 6.92 12.76 -8.47
N VAL A 29 7.45 11.58 -8.84
CA VAL A 29 8.23 10.70 -7.94
C VAL A 29 9.37 11.43 -7.23
N ARG A 30 9.99 12.43 -7.89
CA ARG A 30 11.08 13.21 -7.31
C ARG A 30 10.67 14.13 -6.16
N GLN A 31 9.38 14.32 -5.95
CA GLN A 31 8.85 15.10 -4.83
C GLN A 31 8.66 14.26 -3.54
N ILE A 32 8.91 12.96 -3.61
CA ILE A 32 8.84 12.12 -2.42
C ILE A 32 10.04 12.43 -1.53
N ASP A 33 9.73 12.99 -0.37
CA ASP A 33 10.73 13.22 0.68
C ASP A 33 10.88 11.96 1.53
N LEU A 34 12.02 11.27 1.41
CA LEU A 34 12.31 10.10 2.23
C LEU A 34 12.39 10.43 3.73
N GLY A 35 12.70 11.69 4.06
CA GLY A 35 12.76 12.17 5.43
C GLY A 35 11.42 12.12 6.17
N ILE A 36 10.27 12.04 5.46
CA ILE A 36 8.96 12.01 6.12
C ILE A 36 8.83 10.81 7.08
N TRP A 37 9.39 9.66 6.73
CA TRP A 37 9.33 8.47 7.59
C TRP A 37 10.18 8.63 8.84
N SER A 38 11.42 9.13 8.73
CA SER A 38 12.28 9.42 9.87
C SER A 38 11.75 10.57 10.72
N GLU A 39 11.15 11.58 10.11
CA GLU A 39 10.51 12.69 10.83
C GLU A 39 9.26 12.24 11.57
N GLY A 40 8.45 11.36 11.00
CA GLY A 40 7.29 10.76 11.67
C GLY A 40 7.69 10.02 12.94
N GLU A 41 8.74 9.21 12.89
CA GLU A 41 9.30 8.53 14.06
C GLU A 41 9.80 9.53 15.11
N ARG A 42 10.57 10.54 14.70
CA ARG A 42 11.07 11.60 15.59
C ARG A 42 9.93 12.33 16.30
N ILE A 43 8.86 12.66 15.59
CA ILE A 43 7.67 13.30 16.17
C ILE A 43 7.04 12.40 17.22
N ILE A 44 6.84 11.12 16.92
CA ILE A 44 6.27 10.15 17.88
C ILE A 44 7.12 10.09 19.15
N GLN A 45 8.44 9.96 19.03
CA GLN A 45 9.36 9.86 20.16
C GLN A 45 9.41 11.14 21.02
N GLN A 46 9.39 12.32 20.39
CA GLN A 46 9.54 13.60 21.09
C GLN A 46 8.24 14.10 21.70
N THR A 47 7.10 13.85 21.08
CA THR A 47 5.81 14.42 21.50
C THR A 47 4.90 13.41 22.20
N GLY A 48 5.24 12.12 22.17
CA GLY A 48 4.35 11.05 22.61
C GLY A 48 3.08 10.89 21.72
N THR A 49 3.08 11.52 20.55
CA THR A 49 2.01 11.42 19.57
C THR A 49 1.85 9.97 19.12
N SER A 50 0.63 9.56 18.85
CA SER A 50 0.36 8.20 18.38
C SER A 50 0.75 8.00 16.92
N MET A 51 0.94 6.75 16.52
CA MET A 51 1.15 6.38 15.11
C MET A 51 0.00 6.88 14.22
N SER A 52 -1.24 6.83 14.70
CA SER A 52 -2.39 7.37 13.95
C SER A 52 -2.25 8.86 13.65
N ASP A 53 -1.84 9.64 14.65
CA ASP A 53 -1.69 11.10 14.48
C ASP A 53 -0.53 11.43 13.55
N ALA A 54 0.59 10.72 13.65
CA ALA A 54 1.74 10.92 12.78
C ALA A 54 1.41 10.61 11.31
N VAL A 55 0.72 9.49 11.04
CA VAL A 55 0.28 9.13 9.70
C VAL A 55 -0.73 10.13 9.14
N LEU A 56 -1.72 10.55 9.95
CA LEU A 56 -2.67 11.58 9.55
C LEU A 56 -1.98 12.91 9.27
N ALA A 57 -0.97 13.29 10.06
CA ALA A 57 -0.19 14.50 9.81
C ALA A 57 0.53 14.43 8.46
N GLY A 58 1.16 13.29 8.14
CA GLY A 58 1.77 13.04 6.84
C GLY A 58 0.77 13.12 5.69
N ILE A 59 -0.37 12.44 5.80
CA ILE A 59 -1.43 12.47 4.78
C ILE A 59 -1.93 13.91 4.57
N ARG A 60 -2.15 14.68 5.63
CA ARG A 60 -2.59 16.08 5.56
C ARG A 60 -1.52 17.01 4.98
N ALA A 61 -0.24 16.74 5.22
CA ALA A 61 0.84 17.54 4.67
C ALA A 61 0.94 17.39 3.14
N TYR A 62 0.79 16.17 2.63
CA TYR A 62 0.89 15.87 1.19
C TYR A 62 -0.46 15.84 0.46
N GLY A 63 -1.56 15.63 1.17
CA GLY A 63 -2.90 15.49 0.61
C GLY A 63 -3.32 16.62 -0.30
N PRO A 64 -3.18 17.90 0.08
CA PRO A 64 -3.55 19.03 -0.79
C PRO A 64 -2.84 18.99 -2.14
N ARG A 65 -1.52 18.74 -2.12
CA ARG A 65 -0.70 18.65 -3.34
C ARG A 65 -1.07 17.44 -4.19
N LEU A 66 -1.26 16.28 -3.57
CA LEU A 66 -1.66 15.06 -4.27
C LEU A 66 -3.06 15.18 -4.87
N ARG A 67 -4.01 15.79 -4.17
CA ARG A 67 -5.35 16.05 -4.71
C ARG A 67 -5.31 16.93 -5.96
N GLU A 68 -4.43 17.93 -5.99
CA GLU A 68 -4.23 18.76 -7.19
C GLU A 68 -3.67 17.93 -8.36
N LEU A 69 -2.70 17.05 -8.10
CA LEU A 69 -1.95 16.34 -9.13
C LEU A 69 -2.63 15.10 -9.69
N LEU A 70 -3.20 14.26 -8.80
CA LEU A 70 -3.77 12.95 -9.16
C LEU A 70 -5.03 13.01 -10.03
N PHE A 71 -5.77 14.12 -9.96
CA PHE A 71 -7.03 14.26 -10.67
C PHE A 71 -6.91 15.11 -11.94
N ARG A 72 -5.68 15.37 -12.39
CA ARG A 72 -5.41 15.99 -13.69
C ARG A 72 -5.62 14.99 -14.82
N PRO A 73 -6.00 15.44 -16.03
CA PRO A 73 -6.20 14.54 -17.18
C PRO A 73 -4.96 13.72 -17.54
N GLU A 74 -3.76 14.28 -17.36
CA GLU A 74 -2.47 13.67 -17.69
C GLU A 74 -1.94 12.70 -16.61
N ALA A 75 -2.55 12.66 -15.42
CA ALA A 75 -2.18 11.71 -14.39
C ALA A 75 -2.50 10.28 -14.81
N SER A 76 -1.63 9.34 -14.47
CA SER A 76 -1.91 7.92 -14.63
C SER A 76 -3.09 7.51 -13.73
N ARG A 77 -3.81 6.48 -14.14
CA ARG A 77 -4.88 5.91 -13.32
C ARG A 77 -4.31 5.42 -12.00
N PHE A 78 -4.99 5.69 -10.88
CA PHE A 78 -4.49 5.34 -9.57
C PHE A 78 -5.52 4.54 -8.78
N TYR A 79 -5.05 3.45 -8.18
CA TYR A 79 -5.83 2.55 -7.34
C TYR A 79 -5.28 2.51 -5.93
N VAL A 80 -6.18 2.45 -4.95
CA VAL A 80 -5.81 2.26 -3.54
C VAL A 80 -6.62 1.12 -2.96
N ALA A 81 -5.94 0.10 -2.45
CA ALA A 81 -6.58 -1.00 -1.74
C ALA A 81 -6.91 -0.59 -0.29
N ALA A 82 -8.04 -1.06 0.22
CA ALA A 82 -8.40 -1.01 1.63
C ALA A 82 -9.28 -2.22 1.97
N SER A 83 -9.26 -2.67 3.22
CA SER A 83 -10.13 -3.75 3.69
C SER A 83 -11.42 -3.19 4.26
N HIS A 84 -12.53 -3.39 3.57
CA HIS A 84 -13.86 -3.02 4.03
C HIS A 84 -14.35 -3.98 5.10
N VAL A 85 -14.98 -3.45 6.15
CA VAL A 85 -15.56 -4.24 7.24
C VAL A 85 -17.04 -4.48 6.94
N ARG A 86 -17.40 -5.73 6.62
CA ARG A 86 -18.71 -6.09 6.07
C ARG A 86 -19.85 -6.21 7.10
N THR A 87 -19.50 -6.52 8.36
CA THR A 87 -20.52 -6.85 9.37
C THR A 87 -20.57 -5.79 10.46
N ALA A 88 -21.77 -5.53 11.00
CA ALA A 88 -21.98 -4.56 12.07
C ALA A 88 -21.21 -4.94 13.34
N GLU A 89 -21.12 -6.25 13.66
CA GLU A 89 -20.34 -6.77 14.78
C GLU A 89 -18.85 -6.42 14.61
N ALA A 90 -18.28 -6.74 13.44
CA ALA A 90 -16.88 -6.42 13.14
C ALA A 90 -16.62 -4.92 13.10
N ALA A 91 -17.59 -4.12 12.66
CA ALA A 91 -17.48 -2.66 12.69
C ALA A 91 -17.30 -2.14 14.12
N LEU A 92 -18.11 -2.61 15.07
CA LEU A 92 -17.95 -2.28 16.49
C LEU A 92 -16.58 -2.71 17.04
N MET A 93 -16.13 -3.90 16.67
CA MET A 93 -14.83 -4.44 17.11
C MET A 93 -13.65 -3.70 16.50
N THR A 94 -13.71 -3.34 15.23
CA THR A 94 -12.61 -2.71 14.50
C THR A 94 -12.52 -1.21 14.70
N GLN A 95 -13.64 -0.52 14.97
CA GLN A 95 -13.68 0.93 15.10
C GLN A 95 -13.78 1.40 16.56
N GLY A 96 -14.05 0.50 17.53
CA GLY A 96 -14.15 0.81 18.95
C GLY A 96 -12.84 0.58 19.73
N ASP A 97 -12.92 0.74 21.05
CA ASP A 97 -11.80 0.61 22.00
C ASP A 97 -11.11 -0.78 21.95
N GLY A 98 -11.82 -1.80 21.49
CA GLY A 98 -11.31 -3.15 21.31
C GLY A 98 -10.39 -3.36 20.12
N ALA A 99 -10.31 -2.40 19.19
CA ALA A 99 -9.65 -2.53 17.89
C ALA A 99 -8.17 -2.96 18.02
N ARG A 100 -7.42 -2.37 18.94
CA ARG A 100 -6.00 -2.73 19.15
C ARG A 100 -5.82 -4.17 19.66
N ARG A 101 -6.73 -4.66 20.50
CA ARG A 101 -6.71 -6.04 20.99
C ARG A 101 -7.05 -7.01 19.87
N LEU A 102 -8.08 -6.69 19.07
CA LEU A 102 -8.42 -7.45 17.87
C LEU A 102 -7.25 -7.48 16.90
N GLY A 103 -6.64 -6.32 16.61
CA GLY A 103 -5.49 -6.25 15.71
C GLY A 103 -4.33 -7.15 16.15
N ARG A 104 -3.97 -7.16 17.45
CA ARG A 104 -2.95 -8.08 17.98
C ARG A 104 -3.36 -9.56 17.84
N ARG A 105 -4.63 -9.88 18.07
CA ARG A 105 -5.14 -11.24 17.85
C ARG A 105 -4.99 -11.64 16.37
N LEU A 106 -5.37 -10.76 15.44
CA LEU A 106 -5.25 -11.04 14.01
C LEU A 106 -3.79 -11.20 13.55
N MET A 107 -2.84 -10.51 14.16
CA MET A 107 -1.41 -10.77 13.90
C MET A 107 -0.99 -12.19 14.30
N VAL A 108 -1.52 -12.71 15.42
CA VAL A 108 -1.26 -14.09 15.83
C VAL A 108 -1.97 -15.10 14.89
N GLU A 109 -3.19 -14.79 14.48
CA GLU A 109 -3.94 -15.61 13.51
C GLU A 109 -3.21 -15.61 12.15
N ALA A 110 -2.71 -14.47 11.69
CA ALA A 110 -1.91 -14.36 10.48
C ALA A 110 -0.64 -15.23 10.53
N ALA A 111 0.10 -15.20 11.65
CA ALA A 111 1.27 -16.06 11.83
C ALA A 111 0.92 -17.57 11.78
N ARG A 112 -0.34 -17.93 12.07
CA ARG A 112 -0.87 -19.30 11.99
C ARG A 112 -1.55 -19.59 10.65
N ARG A 113 -1.62 -18.61 9.76
CA ARG A 113 -2.39 -18.66 8.49
C ARG A 113 -3.88 -18.96 8.71
N ASP A 114 -4.44 -18.52 9.84
CA ASP A 114 -5.86 -18.66 10.14
C ASP A 114 -6.63 -17.46 9.60
N THR A 115 -7.34 -17.68 8.51
CA THR A 115 -8.05 -16.61 7.76
C THR A 115 -9.52 -16.48 8.14
N ARG A 116 -10.05 -17.35 9.01
CA ARG A 116 -11.51 -17.50 9.27
C ARG A 116 -12.18 -16.18 9.63
N TRP A 117 -11.63 -15.43 10.59
CA TRP A 117 -12.22 -14.15 10.99
C TRP A 117 -12.16 -13.12 9.85
N ARG A 118 -11.02 -13.05 9.17
CA ARG A 118 -10.85 -12.17 8.01
C ARG A 118 -11.88 -12.48 6.92
N ASP A 119 -12.00 -13.75 6.53
CA ASP A 119 -12.88 -14.19 5.44
C ASP A 119 -14.37 -13.97 5.75
N GLU A 120 -14.74 -14.01 7.01
CA GLU A 120 -16.12 -13.73 7.46
C GLU A 120 -16.42 -12.23 7.46
N HIS A 121 -15.48 -11.40 7.88
CA HIS A 121 -15.77 -10.01 8.25
C HIS A 121 -15.16 -8.95 7.34
N LEU A 122 -14.16 -9.28 6.53
CA LEU A 122 -13.46 -8.33 5.67
C LEU A 122 -13.60 -8.68 4.19
N GLU A 123 -13.55 -7.65 3.34
CA GLU A 123 -13.40 -7.80 1.90
C GLU A 123 -12.43 -6.77 1.33
N ALA A 124 -11.68 -7.13 0.31
CA ALA A 124 -10.81 -6.21 -0.40
C ALA A 124 -11.64 -5.25 -1.27
N ARG A 125 -11.38 -3.95 -1.17
CA ARG A 125 -11.90 -2.94 -2.09
C ARG A 125 -10.76 -2.16 -2.69
N LEU A 126 -10.82 -1.92 -3.99
CA LEU A 126 -9.89 -1.05 -4.71
C LEU A 126 -10.63 0.22 -5.12
N PHE A 127 -10.25 1.32 -4.50
CA PHE A 127 -10.67 2.67 -4.89
C PHE A 127 -9.88 3.10 -6.13
N ASP A 128 -10.53 3.73 -7.08
CA ASP A 128 -10.01 3.98 -8.42
C ASP A 128 -10.37 5.40 -8.88
N THR A 129 -9.39 6.17 -9.32
CA THR A 129 -9.59 7.55 -9.82
C THR A 129 -10.53 7.63 -11.02
N ARG A 130 -10.74 6.52 -11.74
CA ARG A 130 -11.60 6.45 -12.93
C ARG A 130 -12.75 5.43 -12.79
N ALA A 131 -13.08 5.01 -11.54
CA ALA A 131 -14.21 4.12 -11.34
C ALA A 131 -15.52 4.74 -11.82
N THR A 132 -16.36 3.93 -12.45
CA THR A 132 -17.75 4.28 -12.79
C THR A 132 -18.68 4.09 -11.59
N ASP A 133 -18.38 3.11 -10.74
CA ASP A 133 -19.06 2.89 -9.47
C ASP A 133 -18.66 3.99 -8.47
N ALA A 134 -19.63 4.76 -8.03
CA ALA A 134 -19.44 5.86 -7.08
C ALA A 134 -18.90 5.39 -5.73
N ALA A 135 -19.25 4.16 -5.30
CA ALA A 135 -18.79 3.59 -4.03
C ALA A 135 -17.29 3.25 -4.03
N LEU A 136 -16.71 3.01 -5.21
CA LEU A 136 -15.29 2.71 -5.39
C LEU A 136 -14.51 3.86 -6.03
N ARG A 137 -15.16 5.00 -6.26
CA ARG A 137 -14.49 6.14 -6.89
C ARG A 137 -13.57 6.85 -5.92
N LEU A 138 -12.27 6.89 -6.27
CA LEU A 138 -11.31 7.76 -5.60
C LEU A 138 -11.46 9.18 -6.16
N THR A 139 -11.67 10.14 -5.28
CA THR A 139 -11.88 11.54 -5.62
C THR A 139 -10.98 12.45 -4.78
N ALA A 140 -10.82 13.70 -5.19
CA ALA A 140 -10.14 14.69 -4.36
C ALA A 140 -10.79 14.87 -2.98
N GLY A 141 -12.10 14.62 -2.86
CA GLY A 141 -12.86 14.76 -1.62
C GLY A 141 -12.64 13.63 -0.61
N ASN A 142 -12.39 12.39 -1.07
CA ASN A 142 -12.19 11.23 -0.18
C ASN A 142 -10.77 10.69 -0.15
N PHE A 143 -9.81 11.31 -0.84
CA PHE A 143 -8.42 10.83 -0.94
C PHE A 143 -7.78 10.60 0.44
N GLU A 144 -7.92 11.54 1.37
CA GLU A 144 -7.32 11.43 2.71
C GLU A 144 -7.96 10.31 3.53
N GLU A 145 -9.28 10.13 3.45
CA GLU A 145 -9.99 9.03 4.10
C GLU A 145 -9.50 7.68 3.57
N VAL A 146 -9.41 7.54 2.24
CA VAL A 146 -8.95 6.31 1.59
C VAL A 146 -7.49 6.03 1.92
N ALA A 147 -6.61 7.03 1.86
CA ALA A 147 -5.20 6.88 2.21
C ALA A 147 -5.04 6.44 3.67
N TYR A 148 -5.77 7.07 4.60
CA TYR A 148 -5.71 6.68 6.00
C TYR A 148 -6.27 5.28 6.24
N ALA A 149 -7.42 4.95 5.67
CA ALA A 149 -8.02 3.63 5.80
C ALA A 149 -7.10 2.52 5.28
N SER A 150 -6.45 2.76 4.13
CA SER A 150 -5.47 1.83 3.55
C SER A 150 -4.29 1.53 4.48
N THR A 151 -3.90 2.46 5.35
CA THR A 151 -2.74 2.34 6.24
C THR A 151 -3.09 1.97 7.68
N ARG A 152 -4.38 1.86 8.02
CA ARG A 152 -4.81 1.68 9.40
C ARG A 152 -4.64 0.26 9.92
N MET A 153 -3.44 -0.08 10.33
CA MET A 153 -3.12 -1.34 11.00
C MET A 153 -3.61 -1.32 12.45
N MET A 154 -4.68 -2.04 12.77
CA MET A 154 -5.44 -1.93 14.03
C MET A 154 -4.61 -2.11 15.31
N HIS A 155 -3.55 -2.94 15.29
CA HIS A 155 -2.73 -3.18 16.50
C HIS A 155 -1.91 -1.94 16.91
N ALA A 156 -1.61 -1.05 15.98
CA ALA A 156 -0.78 0.14 16.19
C ALA A 156 -1.55 1.46 16.05
N TRP A 157 -2.61 1.51 15.20
CA TRP A 157 -3.43 2.70 14.95
C TRP A 157 -4.71 2.68 15.79
N HIS A 158 -4.94 3.71 16.60
CA HIS A 158 -6.11 3.77 17.46
C HIS A 158 -7.29 4.58 16.87
N ILE A 159 -7.00 5.55 15.97
CA ILE A 159 -8.07 6.36 15.36
C ILE A 159 -8.86 5.49 14.39
N PRO A 160 -10.19 5.45 14.49
CA PRO A 160 -11.06 4.74 13.54
C PRO A 160 -10.90 5.25 12.11
N ALA A 161 -11.15 4.38 11.12
CA ALA A 161 -11.12 4.74 9.71
C ALA A 161 -12.48 4.47 9.05
N PHE A 162 -13.01 5.50 8.41
CA PHE A 162 -14.23 5.44 7.63
C PHE A 162 -14.00 6.07 6.25
N ILE A 163 -14.68 5.54 5.24
CA ILE A 163 -14.75 6.11 3.89
C ILE A 163 -16.22 6.22 3.53
N GLY A 164 -16.71 7.45 3.37
CA GLY A 164 -18.13 7.69 3.12
C GLY A 164 -19.07 7.15 4.22
N GLY A 165 -18.59 7.05 5.45
CA GLY A 165 -19.34 6.51 6.60
C GLY A 165 -19.21 5.00 6.80
N GLU A 166 -18.69 4.23 5.83
CA GLU A 166 -18.44 2.80 5.94
C GLU A 166 -17.10 2.52 6.66
N PRO A 167 -17.01 1.48 7.51
CA PRO A 167 -15.81 1.17 8.29
C PRO A 167 -14.76 0.41 7.45
N TYR A 168 -13.49 0.82 7.61
CA TYR A 168 -12.35 0.20 6.94
C TYR A 168 -11.19 -0.06 7.88
N VAL A 169 -10.32 -0.96 7.48
CA VAL A 169 -9.02 -1.24 8.10
C VAL A 169 -7.96 -1.41 7.02
N ASP A 170 -6.69 -1.53 7.43
CA ASP A 170 -5.53 -1.63 6.54
C ASP A 170 -5.75 -2.63 5.39
N ALA A 171 -5.25 -2.26 4.23
CA ALA A 171 -5.31 -3.08 3.02
C ALA A 171 -4.68 -4.46 3.22
N SER A 172 -3.61 -4.56 4.01
CA SER A 172 -2.85 -5.80 4.19
C SER A 172 -3.68 -6.97 4.73
N TYR A 173 -4.77 -6.71 5.45
CA TYR A 173 -5.63 -7.79 5.93
C TYR A 173 -6.25 -8.61 4.78
N THR A 174 -6.54 -7.99 3.62
CA THR A 174 -7.21 -8.67 2.49
C THR A 174 -6.47 -8.55 1.16
N CYS A 175 -5.71 -7.48 0.94
CA CYS A 175 -5.02 -7.20 -0.30
C CYS A 175 -3.77 -6.33 -0.04
N GLN A 176 -2.74 -6.94 0.55
CA GLN A 176 -1.45 -6.28 0.81
C GLN A 176 -0.71 -5.96 -0.49
N PHE A 177 -0.92 -6.79 -1.51
CA PHE A 177 -0.20 -6.72 -2.76
C PHE A 177 -1.17 -6.89 -3.94
N PRO A 178 -1.72 -5.80 -4.51
CA PRO A 178 -2.82 -5.83 -5.46
C PRO A 178 -2.42 -6.24 -6.88
N ALA A 179 -1.39 -7.08 -7.06
CA ALA A 179 -0.87 -7.47 -8.38
C ALA A 179 -1.88 -8.30 -9.19
N VAL A 180 -2.56 -9.26 -8.54
CA VAL A 180 -3.59 -10.09 -9.18
C VAL A 180 -4.81 -9.25 -9.53
N GLU A 181 -5.21 -8.38 -8.65
CA GLU A 181 -6.33 -7.45 -8.84
C GLU A 181 -6.06 -6.51 -10.02
N MET A 182 -4.81 -6.12 -10.25
CA MET A 182 -4.43 -5.33 -11.42
C MET A 182 -4.44 -6.17 -12.70
N ALA A 183 -3.93 -7.40 -12.67
CA ALA A 183 -4.00 -8.31 -13.82
C ALA A 183 -5.45 -8.58 -14.27
N GLU A 184 -6.41 -8.60 -13.33
CA GLU A 184 -7.83 -8.78 -13.64
C GLU A 184 -8.50 -7.53 -14.27
N ARG A 185 -7.82 -6.39 -14.30
CA ARG A 185 -8.34 -5.14 -14.87
C ARG A 185 -7.99 -4.93 -16.35
N GLY A 186 -7.39 -5.93 -16.98
CA GLY A 186 -7.13 -5.94 -18.42
C GLY A 186 -5.86 -5.17 -18.82
N PHE A 187 -4.89 -5.04 -17.93
CA PHE A 187 -3.54 -4.60 -18.27
C PHE A 187 -2.75 -5.76 -18.89
N ASP A 188 -1.87 -5.46 -19.84
CA ASP A 188 -1.08 -6.46 -20.56
C ASP A 188 0.00 -7.08 -19.67
N ALA A 189 0.47 -6.36 -18.65
CA ALA A 189 1.45 -6.83 -17.68
C ALA A 189 1.34 -6.05 -16.36
N VAL A 190 1.84 -6.65 -15.28
CA VAL A 190 1.94 -6.00 -13.96
C VAL A 190 3.39 -6.01 -13.49
N LEU A 191 3.94 -4.82 -13.21
CA LEU A 191 5.20 -4.68 -12.48
C LEU A 191 4.89 -4.33 -11.03
N ALA A 192 5.20 -5.23 -10.15
CA ALA A 192 4.88 -5.14 -8.73
C ALA A 192 6.14 -4.87 -7.91
N ILE A 193 6.10 -3.94 -6.97
CA ILE A 193 7.25 -3.55 -6.14
C ILE A 193 6.94 -3.91 -4.68
N ALA A 194 7.71 -4.82 -4.12
CA ALA A 194 7.56 -5.29 -2.74
C ALA A 194 8.62 -4.67 -1.81
N THR A 195 8.27 -4.54 -0.55
CA THR A 195 9.18 -4.20 0.55
C THR A 195 9.70 -5.44 1.28
N GLU A 196 9.12 -6.61 0.97
CA GLU A 196 9.50 -7.90 1.54
C GLU A 196 10.37 -8.68 0.56
N VAL A 197 11.18 -9.58 1.11
CA VAL A 197 11.95 -10.57 0.34
C VAL A 197 11.00 -11.60 -0.27
N ALA A 198 11.29 -12.05 -1.49
CA ALA A 198 10.49 -13.10 -2.14
C ALA A 198 10.48 -14.42 -1.33
N PRO A 199 9.41 -15.21 -1.36
CA PRO A 199 8.17 -15.00 -2.10
C PRO A 199 7.21 -14.05 -1.40
N VAL A 200 6.52 -13.18 -2.16
CA VAL A 200 5.61 -12.15 -1.63
C VAL A 200 4.19 -12.70 -1.46
N ALA A 201 3.61 -12.47 -0.29
CA ALA A 201 2.22 -12.86 -0.02
C ALA A 201 1.23 -11.80 -0.53
N ARG A 202 0.03 -12.24 -0.94
CA ARG A 202 -1.05 -11.33 -1.38
C ARG A 202 -1.73 -10.61 -0.23
N ASP A 203 -1.67 -11.17 0.96
CA ASP A 203 -2.27 -10.63 2.18
C ASP A 203 -1.42 -10.97 3.42
N LEU A 204 -1.71 -10.31 4.52
CA LEU A 204 -1.02 -10.46 5.80
C LEU A 204 -1.02 -11.91 6.32
N PHE A 205 -2.02 -12.71 5.99
CA PHE A 205 -2.16 -14.09 6.45
C PHE A 205 -1.35 -15.09 5.61
N GLY A 206 -0.73 -14.63 4.52
CA GLY A 206 -0.01 -15.53 3.63
C GLY A 206 -0.91 -16.60 3.01
N SER A 207 -2.19 -16.26 2.79
CA SER A 207 -3.19 -17.19 2.26
C SER A 207 -2.87 -17.66 0.85
N ALA A 208 -2.24 -16.78 0.06
CA ALA A 208 -1.72 -17.06 -1.26
C ALA A 208 -0.49 -16.21 -1.54
N MET A 209 0.42 -16.73 -2.37
CA MET A 209 1.55 -15.96 -2.89
C MET A 209 1.16 -15.22 -4.16
N VAL A 210 1.87 -14.14 -4.46
CA VAL A 210 1.77 -13.46 -5.75
C VAL A 210 2.30 -14.41 -6.82
N PRO A 211 1.49 -14.78 -7.82
CA PRO A 211 1.93 -15.66 -8.88
C PRO A 211 2.78 -14.89 -9.89
N GLU A 212 3.53 -15.63 -10.69
CA GLU A 212 4.30 -15.06 -11.78
C GLU A 212 3.45 -14.66 -12.99
N GLU A 213 2.25 -15.23 -13.10
CA GLU A 213 1.28 -14.98 -14.15
C GLU A 213 -0.14 -15.17 -13.59
N TRP A 214 -1.08 -14.37 -14.04
CA TRP A 214 -2.49 -14.52 -13.72
C TRP A 214 -3.35 -14.41 -14.97
N LYS A 215 -4.03 -15.50 -15.33
CA LYS A 215 -4.92 -15.57 -16.51
C LYS A 215 -4.25 -15.09 -17.81
N GLY A 216 -2.98 -15.41 -18.03
CA GLY A 216 -2.21 -15.00 -19.18
C GLY A 216 -1.51 -13.65 -19.05
N VAL A 217 -1.74 -12.91 -17.96
CA VAL A 217 -1.07 -11.63 -17.69
C VAL A 217 0.20 -11.86 -16.87
N PRO A 218 1.40 -11.54 -17.37
CA PRO A 218 2.63 -11.68 -16.62
C PRO A 218 2.68 -10.70 -15.45
N ILE A 219 3.16 -11.20 -14.29
CA ILE A 219 3.40 -10.42 -13.09
C ILE A 219 4.89 -10.50 -12.78
N VAL A 220 5.59 -9.37 -12.90
CA VAL A 220 7.01 -9.25 -12.60
C VAL A 220 7.17 -8.56 -11.26
N VAL A 221 7.83 -9.21 -10.30
CA VAL A 221 7.98 -8.67 -8.94
C VAL A 221 9.40 -8.19 -8.71
N VAL A 222 9.54 -6.94 -8.27
CA VAL A 222 10.79 -6.35 -7.77
C VAL A 222 10.79 -6.51 -6.25
N CYS A 223 11.73 -7.26 -5.71
CA CYS A 223 11.91 -7.47 -4.27
C CYS A 223 13.30 -7.02 -3.84
N PRO A 224 13.47 -6.56 -2.59
CA PRO A 224 14.79 -6.41 -2.01
C PRO A 224 15.45 -7.79 -1.86
N ALA A 225 16.78 -7.84 -1.98
CA ALA A 225 17.54 -9.08 -1.75
C ALA A 225 17.65 -9.44 -0.27
N ARG A 226 17.46 -8.46 0.62
CA ARG A 226 17.57 -8.59 2.09
C ARG A 226 16.36 -7.94 2.78
N ASP A 227 16.06 -8.40 4.00
CA ASP A 227 15.04 -7.77 4.85
C ASP A 227 15.42 -6.31 5.13
N LEU A 228 14.48 -5.38 4.92
CA LEU A 228 14.69 -3.95 5.19
C LEU A 228 15.07 -3.67 6.65
N LYS A 229 14.68 -4.54 7.59
CA LYS A 229 15.10 -4.46 9.01
C LYS A 229 16.62 -4.55 9.18
N GLU A 230 17.30 -5.33 8.34
CA GLU A 230 18.76 -5.40 8.33
C GLU A 230 19.40 -4.07 7.89
N MET A 231 18.63 -3.22 7.22
CA MET A 231 19.05 -1.88 6.79
C MET A 231 18.65 -0.78 7.78
N GLY A 232 17.94 -1.12 8.87
CA GLY A 232 17.44 -0.16 9.84
C GLY A 232 16.11 0.47 9.46
N VAL A 233 15.32 -0.23 8.65
CA VAL A 233 13.96 0.18 8.27
C VAL A 233 12.99 -0.93 8.63
N ASP A 234 12.10 -0.70 9.56
CA ASP A 234 11.01 -1.61 9.87
C ASP A 234 9.66 -0.86 9.92
N PHE A 235 8.63 -1.55 10.38
CA PHE A 235 7.27 -1.03 10.45
C PHE A 235 7.11 0.24 11.33
N GLN A 236 7.99 0.43 12.32
CA GLN A 236 7.90 1.52 13.30
C GLN A 236 9.14 2.41 13.33
N HIS A 237 10.25 1.94 12.79
CA HIS A 237 11.53 2.60 12.85
C HIS A 237 12.16 2.74 11.47
N ALA A 238 12.55 3.96 11.13
CA ALA A 238 13.22 4.25 9.87
C ALA A 238 14.30 5.31 10.10
N THR A 239 15.56 4.87 10.23
CA THR A 239 16.68 5.81 10.29
C THR A 239 16.94 6.44 8.92
N ALA A 240 17.44 7.68 8.87
CA ALA A 240 17.77 8.34 7.61
C ALA A 240 18.77 7.50 6.78
N GLU A 241 19.83 6.99 7.42
CA GLU A 241 20.80 6.10 6.77
C GLU A 241 20.18 4.79 6.29
N GLY A 242 19.23 4.23 7.07
CA GLY A 242 18.48 3.03 6.67
C GLY A 242 17.63 3.26 5.43
N LEU A 243 16.94 4.40 5.38
CA LEU A 243 16.13 4.80 4.22
C LEU A 243 16.99 5.00 2.96
N GLU A 244 18.18 5.62 3.08
CA GLU A 244 19.12 5.77 1.98
C GLU A 244 19.62 4.41 1.46
N ARG A 245 19.94 3.48 2.37
CA ARG A 245 20.32 2.10 2.00
C ARG A 245 19.18 1.36 1.33
N ALA A 246 17.98 1.43 1.87
CA ALA A 246 16.79 0.80 1.29
C ALA A 246 16.47 1.37 -0.11
N PHE A 247 16.63 2.68 -0.29
CA PHE A 247 16.46 3.33 -1.59
C PHE A 247 17.49 2.83 -2.62
N ALA A 248 18.78 2.74 -2.22
CA ALA A 248 19.84 2.24 -3.09
C ALA A 248 19.62 0.76 -3.47
N GLU A 249 19.19 -0.07 -2.52
CA GLU A 249 18.84 -1.48 -2.74
C GLU A 249 17.67 -1.60 -3.73
N GLY A 250 16.58 -0.88 -3.49
CA GLY A 250 15.42 -0.88 -4.38
C GLY A 250 15.76 -0.40 -5.80
N ALA A 251 16.61 0.61 -5.93
CA ALA A 251 17.09 1.08 -7.22
C ALA A 251 17.96 0.03 -7.94
N GLY A 252 18.75 -0.75 -7.19
CA GLY A 252 19.51 -1.89 -7.70
C GLY A 252 18.59 -2.98 -8.21
N ALA A 253 17.72 -3.48 -7.35
CA ALA A 253 16.75 -4.53 -7.68
C ALA A 253 15.88 -4.16 -8.90
N ALA A 254 15.43 -2.91 -9.00
CA ALA A 254 14.66 -2.44 -10.15
C ALA A 254 15.50 -2.47 -11.46
N ARG A 255 16.78 -2.07 -11.43
CA ARG A 255 17.66 -2.14 -12.61
C ARG A 255 17.84 -3.59 -13.06
N ASP A 256 18.08 -4.51 -12.13
CA ASP A 256 18.31 -5.92 -12.44
C ASP A 256 17.06 -6.56 -13.07
N VAL A 257 15.87 -6.26 -12.54
CA VAL A 257 14.60 -6.72 -13.11
C VAL A 257 14.38 -6.15 -14.50
N LEU A 258 14.56 -4.84 -14.69
CA LEU A 258 14.38 -4.19 -15.99
C LEU A 258 15.39 -4.65 -17.05
N ALA A 259 16.60 -5.07 -16.65
CA ALA A 259 17.58 -5.68 -17.54
C ALA A 259 17.32 -7.18 -17.78
N GLY A 260 16.42 -7.81 -17.05
CA GLY A 260 16.12 -9.23 -17.10
C GLY A 260 15.33 -9.65 -18.36
N GLU A 261 15.46 -10.91 -18.75
CA GLU A 261 14.77 -11.46 -19.92
C GLU A 261 13.24 -11.39 -19.80
N ARG A 262 12.74 -11.62 -18.59
CA ARG A 262 11.28 -11.60 -18.31
C ARG A 262 10.67 -10.24 -18.56
N TRP A 263 11.34 -9.14 -18.12
CA TRP A 263 10.86 -7.80 -18.39
C TRP A 263 10.96 -7.46 -19.90
N ARG A 264 12.06 -7.84 -20.56
CA ARG A 264 12.18 -7.64 -22.02
C ARG A 264 11.08 -8.35 -22.81
N ALA A 265 10.65 -9.54 -22.37
CA ALA A 265 9.51 -10.22 -22.97
C ALA A 265 8.19 -9.42 -22.82
N VAL A 266 7.98 -8.77 -21.67
CA VAL A 266 6.83 -7.88 -21.44
C VAL A 266 6.90 -6.64 -22.33
N GLU A 267 8.06 -6.01 -22.47
CA GLU A 267 8.23 -4.80 -23.33
C GLU A 267 8.03 -5.10 -24.82
N ALA A 268 8.14 -6.36 -25.23
CA ALA A 268 7.97 -6.80 -26.61
C ALA A 268 6.51 -7.18 -26.97
N MET A 269 5.60 -7.20 -25.98
CA MET A 269 4.17 -7.49 -26.16
C MET A 269 3.41 -6.26 -26.64
#